data_7ced13d50ed0f2d2cf0796d132fcb998
#
_entry.id   7ced13d50ed0f2d2cf0796d132fcb998
#
_cell.length_a   1.000
_cell.length_b   1.000
_cell.length_c   1.000
_cell.angle_alpha   90.00
_cell.angle_beta   90.00
_cell.angle_gamma   90.00
#
_symmetry.space_group_name_H-M   'P 1'
#
loop_
_entity.id
_entity.type
_entity.pdbx_description
1 polymer ?
#
loop_
_entity_poly.entity_id
_entity_poly.type
_entity_poly.pdbx_seq_one_letter_code
_entity_poly.pdbx_strand_id
1 'polypeptide(L)'
;MKSKTQDKKRLNAVGMRICALFAVLAVVFAAFMTTVPHALASETGNPASVKGKTYKIGTDTTFAPFEYRENGKMTGIDMELIRGIAKEEGFKVEIQSLGFNAALQALSSNQVDVVIAGMSITDERKASYDFSNPYFQSGIQMAVAANNDDVTGYKDLKGRTVVAKTGSEGESYAKQHADKYGYKVTSVDQSSTMYEMVKSGNAVAVFDDYPVLAYGVSQNNGLKIVTPKVPHGEYGMAVNKGMNADLLAAINDGLNKMIASGEYERIVAQYLGKQGAKEQAKSISGMITDNGDDSAEQQKVGFLGLVKQSMPALLTGLRNTLLITLLSFAIALVLGVAFGLMKVSESKIAAGLANVYIAVFRGTPILVWAFFFYFGVPQLIGHSVNIWVAGALTLSLNSGAYLAEIVRGAVQSVDSGQMEGARSLGLNHRQAMRRVILPQASKIAMPRSSTSWSS
;
A
#
# COMPACT_ATOMS: atom_id res chain seq x y z
N MET A 1 8.99 -60.49 9.25
CA MET A 1 9.28 -59.55 10.36
C MET A 1 10.42 -58.56 10.10
N LYS A 2 11.36 -58.80 9.18
CA LYS A 2 12.51 -57.90 8.90
C LYS A 2 12.18 -56.62 8.12
N SER A 3 11.07 -56.58 7.34
CA SER A 3 10.71 -55.40 6.51
C SER A 3 10.22 -54.19 7.32
N LYS A 4 9.37 -54.40 8.32
CA LYS A 4 8.80 -53.31 9.16
C LYS A 4 9.82 -52.54 10.01
N THR A 5 10.92 -53.19 10.36
CA THR A 5 11.99 -52.56 11.16
C THR A 5 12.88 -51.64 10.31
N GLN A 6 13.03 -51.95 9.02
CA GLN A 6 13.80 -51.14 8.10
C GLN A 6 13.08 -49.86 7.70
N ASP A 7 11.76 -49.90 7.54
CA ASP A 7 10.92 -48.75 7.21
C ASP A 7 10.86 -47.75 8.38
N LYS A 8 10.80 -48.25 9.63
CA LYS A 8 10.83 -47.41 10.84
C LYS A 8 12.16 -46.66 11.01
N LYS A 9 13.30 -47.32 10.68
CA LYS A 9 14.60 -46.68 10.69
C LYS A 9 14.77 -45.62 9.59
N ARG A 10 14.17 -45.83 8.41
CA ARG A 10 14.17 -44.85 7.33
C ARG A 10 13.28 -43.63 7.65
N LEU A 11 12.10 -43.80 8.25
CA LEU A 11 11.25 -42.72 8.70
C LEU A 11 11.92 -41.83 9.76
N ASN A 12 12.60 -42.45 10.73
CA ASN A 12 13.33 -41.71 11.77
C ASN A 12 14.54 -40.95 11.20
N ALA A 13 15.22 -41.48 10.19
CA ALA A 13 16.34 -40.81 9.53
C ALA A 13 15.88 -39.59 8.70
N VAL A 14 14.70 -39.66 8.07
CA VAL A 14 14.09 -38.53 7.33
C VAL A 14 13.64 -37.46 8.32
N GLY A 15 12.98 -37.82 9.43
CA GLY A 15 12.59 -36.90 10.47
C GLY A 15 13.81 -36.16 11.07
N MET A 16 14.89 -36.89 11.34
CA MET A 16 16.12 -36.32 11.87
C MET A 16 16.82 -35.34 10.90
N ARG A 17 16.75 -35.61 9.58
CA ARG A 17 17.28 -34.70 8.53
C ARG A 17 16.44 -33.44 8.37
N ILE A 18 15.11 -33.55 8.48
CA ILE A 18 14.20 -32.40 8.48
C ILE A 18 14.45 -31.52 9.71
N CYS A 19 14.58 -32.13 10.91
CA CYS A 19 14.92 -31.40 12.14
C CYS A 19 16.31 -30.75 12.05
N ALA A 20 17.30 -31.40 11.43
CA ALA A 20 18.62 -30.82 11.20
C ALA A 20 18.56 -29.64 10.22
N LEU A 21 17.74 -29.72 9.18
CA LEU A 21 17.53 -28.62 8.22
C LEU A 21 16.87 -27.41 8.90
N PHE A 22 15.87 -27.65 9.73
CA PHE A 22 15.24 -26.59 10.54
C PHE A 22 16.21 -26.00 11.57
N ALA A 23 17.04 -26.82 12.19
CA ALA A 23 18.07 -26.35 13.11
C ALA A 23 19.13 -25.46 12.40
N VAL A 24 19.57 -25.85 11.21
CA VAL A 24 20.48 -25.03 10.38
C VAL A 24 19.79 -23.74 9.93
N LEU A 25 18.53 -23.79 9.50
CA LEU A 25 17.77 -22.58 9.17
C LEU A 25 17.60 -21.66 10.39
N ALA A 26 17.34 -22.21 11.56
CA ALA A 26 17.22 -21.46 12.81
C ALA A 26 18.56 -20.82 13.22
N VAL A 27 19.67 -21.54 13.04
CA VAL A 27 21.03 -21.00 13.31
C VAL A 27 21.40 -19.92 12.32
N VAL A 28 21.09 -20.09 11.02
CA VAL A 28 21.29 -19.05 9.98
C VAL A 28 20.43 -17.84 10.28
N PHE A 29 19.16 -18.04 10.68
CA PHE A 29 18.26 -16.96 11.07
C PHE A 29 18.74 -16.25 12.34
N ALA A 30 19.22 -17.00 13.33
CA ALA A 30 19.81 -16.44 14.56
C ALA A 30 21.11 -15.67 14.26
N ALA A 31 21.98 -16.18 13.37
CA ALA A 31 23.20 -15.51 12.95
C ALA A 31 22.88 -14.22 12.15
N PHE A 32 21.83 -14.19 11.35
CA PHE A 32 21.35 -12.97 10.68
C PHE A 32 20.81 -11.93 11.66
N MET A 33 20.18 -12.37 12.77
CA MET A 33 19.69 -11.48 13.83
C MET A 33 20.84 -10.86 14.67
N THR A 34 22.02 -11.50 14.75
CA THR A 34 23.15 -11.00 15.54
C THR A 34 24.08 -10.07 14.77
N THR A 35 23.96 -9.98 13.44
CA THR A 35 24.81 -9.12 12.59
C THR A 35 24.14 -7.82 12.15
N VAL A 36 22.87 -7.59 12.51
CA VAL A 36 22.27 -6.26 12.40
C VAL A 36 22.85 -5.45 13.57
N PRO A 37 23.68 -4.42 13.34
CA PRO A 37 24.03 -3.52 14.43
C PRO A 37 22.70 -2.95 14.92
N HIS A 38 22.33 -3.28 16.17
CA HIS A 38 21.36 -2.53 16.90
C HIS A 38 22.00 -1.15 17.13
N ALA A 39 21.88 -0.26 16.17
CA ALA A 39 21.81 1.14 16.51
C ALA A 39 20.57 1.21 17.40
N LEU A 40 20.78 1.24 18.71
CA LEU A 40 19.83 1.75 19.65
C LEU A 40 19.56 3.17 19.18
N ALA A 41 18.55 3.35 18.32
CA ALA A 41 18.01 4.64 18.01
C ALA A 41 17.59 5.19 19.38
N SER A 42 18.29 6.20 19.83
CA SER A 42 17.86 7.03 20.97
C SER A 42 16.43 7.41 20.67
N GLU A 43 15.49 7.05 21.55
CA GLU A 43 14.05 7.37 21.41
C GLU A 43 13.79 8.87 21.35
N THR A 44 14.81 9.68 21.63
CA THR A 44 14.82 11.15 21.48
C THR A 44 15.83 11.52 20.39
N GLY A 45 15.32 11.85 19.19
CA GLY A 45 16.15 12.40 18.12
C GLY A 45 16.89 13.68 18.57
N ASN A 46 18.08 13.91 18.00
CA ASN A 46 18.83 15.13 18.25
C ASN A 46 18.51 16.19 17.19
N PRO A 47 17.72 17.24 17.50
CA PRO A 47 17.35 18.26 16.53
C PRO A 47 18.57 18.99 15.94
N ALA A 48 19.67 19.14 16.68
CA ALA A 48 20.87 19.81 16.18
C ALA A 48 21.57 19.05 15.04
N SER A 49 21.30 17.75 14.88
CA SER A 49 21.93 16.91 13.86
C SER A 49 21.43 17.17 12.44
N VAL A 50 20.30 17.88 12.27
CA VAL A 50 19.71 18.19 10.95
C VAL A 50 20.38 19.38 10.25
N LYS A 51 21.12 20.19 10.99
CA LYS A 51 21.69 21.46 10.52
C LYS A 51 22.56 21.28 9.28
N GLY A 52 22.24 22.07 8.25
CA GLY A 52 22.94 22.04 6.95
C GLY A 52 22.55 20.90 6.01
N LYS A 53 21.76 19.91 6.47
CA LYS A 53 21.27 18.81 5.63
C LYS A 53 20.10 19.27 4.75
N THR A 54 19.86 18.52 3.67
CA THR A 54 18.69 18.69 2.78
C THR A 54 17.79 17.50 2.91
N TYR A 55 16.48 17.75 3.13
CA TYR A 55 15.47 16.72 3.24
C TYR A 55 14.42 16.85 2.14
N LYS A 56 13.96 15.72 1.62
CA LYS A 56 12.92 15.62 0.61
C LYS A 56 11.56 15.55 1.28
N ILE A 57 10.68 16.47 0.91
CA ILE A 57 9.37 16.64 1.50
C ILE A 57 8.31 16.21 0.49
N GLY A 58 7.61 15.11 0.76
CA GLY A 58 6.44 14.68 -0.02
C GLY A 58 5.21 15.50 0.36
N THR A 59 4.43 15.93 -0.64
CA THR A 59 3.21 16.70 -0.39
C THR A 59 2.16 16.46 -1.48
N ASP A 60 0.90 16.83 -1.21
CA ASP A 60 -0.17 16.84 -2.21
C ASP A 60 -0.03 18.04 -3.16
N THR A 61 -0.91 18.13 -4.13
CA THR A 61 -0.88 19.15 -5.18
C THR A 61 -2.12 20.04 -5.21
N THR A 62 -3.23 19.62 -4.55
CA THR A 62 -4.56 20.23 -4.74
C THR A 62 -5.38 20.29 -3.44
N PHE A 63 -4.74 20.56 -2.29
CA PHE A 63 -5.38 20.54 -0.98
C PHE A 63 -5.35 21.93 -0.31
N ALA A 64 -5.89 22.95 -0.97
CA ALA A 64 -5.97 24.31 -0.43
C ALA A 64 -6.87 24.36 0.83
N PRO A 65 -6.46 25.11 1.88
CA PRO A 65 -5.36 26.07 1.93
C PRO A 65 -4.03 25.52 2.44
N PHE A 66 -3.85 24.19 2.57
CA PHE A 66 -2.65 23.59 3.16
C PHE A 66 -1.51 23.48 2.13
N GLU A 67 -1.74 22.83 1.00
CA GLU A 67 -0.77 22.73 -0.09
C GLU A 67 -1.47 22.73 -1.46
N TYR A 68 -1.09 23.67 -2.27
CA TYR A 68 -1.62 23.84 -3.63
C TYR A 68 -0.65 24.64 -4.50
N ARG A 69 -0.91 24.64 -5.80
CA ARG A 69 -0.11 25.43 -6.74
C ARG A 69 -0.76 26.78 -7.01
N GLU A 70 0.02 27.83 -6.79
CA GLU A 70 -0.33 29.19 -7.19
C GLU A 70 0.82 29.77 -8.00
N ASN A 71 0.54 30.29 -9.18
CA ASN A 71 1.55 30.85 -10.11
C ASN A 71 2.75 29.90 -10.35
N GLY A 72 2.48 28.59 -10.43
CA GLY A 72 3.49 27.54 -10.66
C GLY A 72 4.31 27.14 -9.43
N LYS A 73 4.13 27.79 -8.28
CA LYS A 73 4.82 27.46 -7.02
C LYS A 73 3.90 26.74 -6.04
N MET A 74 4.47 25.84 -5.27
CA MET A 74 3.76 25.23 -4.14
C MET A 74 3.69 26.23 -3.00
N THR A 75 2.45 26.48 -2.53
CA THR A 75 2.11 27.42 -1.46
C THR A 75 1.08 26.79 -0.52
N GLY A 76 0.72 27.50 0.54
CA GLY A 76 -0.25 27.06 1.54
C GLY A 76 0.35 26.91 2.94
N ILE A 77 -0.50 26.65 3.90
CA ILE A 77 -0.14 26.56 5.34
C ILE A 77 1.01 25.56 5.53
N ASP A 78 0.88 24.36 4.96
CA ASP A 78 1.87 23.29 5.10
C ASP A 78 3.22 23.68 4.51
N MET A 79 3.19 24.33 3.37
CA MET A 79 4.40 24.76 2.67
C MET A 79 5.13 25.90 3.41
N GLU A 80 4.38 26.80 4.03
CA GLU A 80 4.97 27.88 4.82
C GLU A 80 5.49 27.37 6.17
N LEU A 81 4.74 26.45 6.82
CA LEU A 81 5.18 25.82 8.07
C LEU A 81 6.48 25.05 7.90
N ILE A 82 6.57 24.14 6.93
CA ILE A 82 7.79 23.33 6.76
C ILE A 82 9.01 24.18 6.37
N ARG A 83 8.81 25.23 5.55
CA ARG A 83 9.88 26.19 5.24
C ARG A 83 10.30 27.03 6.44
N GLY A 84 9.34 27.44 7.28
CA GLY A 84 9.59 28.16 8.53
C GLY A 84 10.38 27.30 9.50
N ILE A 85 9.94 26.08 9.75
CA ILE A 85 10.63 25.09 10.59
C ILE A 85 12.05 24.84 10.08
N ALA A 86 12.21 24.62 8.77
CA ALA A 86 13.52 24.40 8.17
C ALA A 86 14.48 25.57 8.38
N LYS A 87 13.96 26.79 8.30
CA LYS A 87 14.74 28.02 8.57
C LYS A 87 15.15 28.13 10.04
N GLU A 88 14.23 27.85 10.98
CA GLU A 88 14.50 27.89 12.42
C GLU A 88 15.55 26.82 12.83
N GLU A 89 15.44 25.61 12.27
CA GLU A 89 16.32 24.48 12.62
C GLU A 89 17.58 24.38 11.76
N GLY A 90 17.69 25.22 10.72
CA GLY A 90 18.89 25.32 9.88
C GLY A 90 19.07 24.19 8.89
N PHE A 91 18.02 23.50 8.47
CA PHE A 91 18.05 22.53 7.39
C PHE A 91 17.41 23.06 6.09
N LYS A 92 17.56 22.35 4.99
CA LYS A 92 17.00 22.69 3.69
C LYS A 92 15.90 21.70 3.30
N VAL A 93 14.91 22.17 2.53
CA VAL A 93 13.80 21.35 2.04
C VAL A 93 13.78 21.30 0.51
N GLU A 94 13.58 20.10 -0.03
CA GLU A 94 13.28 19.84 -1.44
C GLU A 94 11.85 19.32 -1.55
N ILE A 95 10.92 20.17 -1.98
CA ILE A 95 9.50 19.83 -2.01
C ILE A 95 9.18 19.04 -3.27
N GLN A 96 8.62 17.83 -3.08
CA GLN A 96 8.14 16.94 -4.12
C GLN A 96 6.62 16.89 -4.09
N SER A 97 5.95 17.57 -5.01
CA SER A 97 4.50 17.57 -5.13
C SER A 97 4.05 16.36 -5.96
N LEU A 98 3.55 15.33 -5.28
CA LEU A 98 3.28 14.00 -5.85
C LEU A 98 1.79 13.68 -5.92
N GLY A 99 0.97 14.32 -5.08
CA GLY A 99 -0.37 13.88 -4.73
C GLY A 99 -0.35 13.02 -3.47
N PHE A 100 -1.44 13.07 -2.67
CA PHE A 100 -1.46 12.51 -1.31
C PHE A 100 -1.04 11.05 -1.25
N ASN A 101 -1.71 10.18 -2.00
CA ASN A 101 -1.43 8.74 -1.98
C ASN A 101 -0.02 8.41 -2.52
N ALA A 102 0.43 9.11 -3.56
CA ALA A 102 1.77 8.93 -4.09
C ALA A 102 2.85 9.43 -3.11
N ALA A 103 2.59 10.49 -2.35
CA ALA A 103 3.49 10.97 -1.30
C ALA A 103 3.64 9.94 -0.17
N LEU A 104 2.56 9.26 0.25
CA LEU A 104 2.61 8.18 1.23
C LEU A 104 3.41 6.97 0.71
N GLN A 105 3.26 6.62 -0.57
CA GLN A 105 4.06 5.56 -1.20
C GLN A 105 5.54 5.94 -1.29
N ALA A 106 5.84 7.19 -1.63
CA ALA A 106 7.20 7.71 -1.67
C ALA A 106 7.85 7.71 -0.28
N LEU A 107 7.08 8.03 0.77
CA LEU A 107 7.54 7.92 2.15
C LEU A 107 7.84 6.47 2.52
N SER A 108 6.90 5.55 2.29
CA SER A 108 7.05 4.13 2.60
C SER A 108 8.24 3.47 1.88
N SER A 109 8.61 3.98 0.70
CA SER A 109 9.76 3.53 -0.08
C SER A 109 11.05 4.35 0.15
N ASN A 110 11.06 5.26 1.12
CA ASN A 110 12.18 6.15 1.45
C ASN A 110 12.64 7.05 0.27
N GLN A 111 11.75 7.39 -0.65
CA GLN A 111 12.01 8.34 -1.72
C GLN A 111 11.88 9.79 -1.23
N VAL A 112 11.08 10.00 -0.18
CA VAL A 112 11.00 11.24 0.59
C VAL A 112 11.25 10.96 2.06
N ASP A 113 11.72 11.96 2.80
CA ASP A 113 12.10 11.84 4.21
C ASP A 113 10.95 12.10 5.16
N VAL A 114 10.03 12.98 4.76
CA VAL A 114 8.83 13.36 5.51
C VAL A 114 7.69 13.71 4.57
N VAL A 115 6.46 13.46 4.99
CA VAL A 115 5.24 13.92 4.31
C VAL A 115 4.55 14.97 5.16
N ILE A 116 4.20 16.09 4.54
CA ILE A 116 3.29 17.12 5.06
C ILE A 116 2.23 17.38 3.99
N ALA A 117 0.97 17.03 4.27
CA ALA A 117 -0.11 17.02 3.28
C ALA A 117 -1.50 17.01 3.95
N GLY A 118 -1.73 17.87 4.95
CA GLY A 118 -2.97 17.84 5.73
C GLY A 118 -3.27 16.43 6.28
N MET A 119 -2.25 15.71 6.69
CA MET A 119 -2.37 14.28 7.03
C MET A 119 -2.86 14.09 8.46
N SER A 120 -4.08 13.55 8.62
CA SER A 120 -4.62 13.20 9.93
C SER A 120 -3.80 12.14 10.64
N ILE A 121 -3.53 12.34 11.91
CA ILE A 121 -2.90 11.39 12.82
C ILE A 121 -3.97 10.36 13.22
N THR A 122 -3.83 9.10 12.78
CA THR A 122 -4.73 8.01 13.14
C THR A 122 -3.96 6.82 13.67
N ASP A 123 -4.63 5.97 14.46
CA ASP A 123 -3.97 4.77 15.03
C ASP A 123 -3.53 3.79 13.93
N GLU A 124 -4.29 3.71 12.83
CA GLU A 124 -3.91 2.91 11.67
C GLU A 124 -2.61 3.42 11.05
N ARG A 125 -2.48 4.75 10.89
CA ARG A 125 -1.28 5.38 10.31
C ARG A 125 -0.09 5.35 11.26
N LYS A 126 -0.30 5.47 12.58
CA LYS A 126 0.74 5.31 13.61
C LYS A 126 1.39 3.93 13.60
N ALA A 127 0.73 2.91 13.04
CA ALA A 127 1.33 1.58 12.86
C ALA A 127 2.49 1.60 11.84
N SER A 128 2.43 2.49 10.84
CA SER A 128 3.39 2.56 9.72
C SER A 128 4.29 3.79 9.75
N TYR A 129 3.88 4.85 10.45
CA TYR A 129 4.56 6.14 10.48
C TYR A 129 4.72 6.64 11.91
N ASP A 130 5.77 7.45 12.14
CA ASP A 130 5.89 8.30 13.31
C ASP A 130 5.48 9.72 12.92
N PHE A 131 4.74 10.39 13.81
CA PHE A 131 4.18 11.71 13.55
C PHE A 131 4.85 12.77 14.40
N SER A 132 4.91 13.98 13.86
CA SER A 132 5.20 15.19 14.66
C SER A 132 4.09 15.44 15.68
N ASN A 133 4.33 16.37 16.58
CA ASN A 133 3.25 17.03 17.30
C ASN A 133 2.18 17.51 16.31
N PRO A 134 0.91 17.49 16.71
CA PRO A 134 -0.15 18.01 15.85
C PRO A 134 0.11 19.48 15.54
N TYR A 135 -0.09 19.85 14.26
CA TYR A 135 0.08 21.24 13.84
C TYR A 135 -1.23 21.90 13.40
N PHE A 136 -2.32 21.14 13.29
CA PHE A 136 -3.63 21.67 12.92
C PHE A 136 -4.75 20.75 13.38
N GLN A 137 -5.86 21.32 13.90
CA GLN A 137 -7.04 20.56 14.26
C GLN A 137 -8.01 20.47 13.09
N SER A 138 -8.39 19.26 12.70
CA SER A 138 -9.27 18.98 11.58
C SER A 138 -10.54 18.22 11.98
N GLY A 139 -11.27 17.73 11.01
CA GLY A 139 -12.48 16.93 11.12
C GLY A 139 -13.16 16.82 9.76
N ILE A 140 -14.17 15.97 9.65
CA ILE A 140 -14.86 15.69 8.40
C ILE A 140 -16.15 16.48 8.28
N GLN A 141 -16.42 16.95 7.06
CA GLN A 141 -17.71 17.55 6.67
C GLN A 141 -18.18 17.02 5.32
N MET A 142 -19.44 17.22 5.04
CA MET A 142 -20.04 16.94 3.75
C MET A 142 -20.46 18.24 3.08
N ALA A 143 -20.11 18.35 1.79
CA ALA A 143 -20.55 19.44 0.93
C ALA A 143 -21.24 18.90 -0.33
N VAL A 144 -22.10 19.71 -0.91
CA VAL A 144 -22.83 19.47 -2.15
C VAL A 144 -22.61 20.63 -3.12
N ALA A 145 -23.03 20.50 -4.37
CA ALA A 145 -23.05 21.62 -5.30
C ALA A 145 -23.89 22.79 -4.72
N ALA A 146 -23.43 24.02 -4.94
CA ALA A 146 -24.10 25.21 -4.37
C ALA A 146 -25.60 25.35 -4.78
N ASN A 147 -25.96 24.83 -5.96
CA ASN A 147 -27.29 24.81 -6.49
C ASN A 147 -28.10 23.53 -6.18
N ASN A 148 -27.55 22.62 -5.38
CA ASN A 148 -28.23 21.38 -4.99
C ASN A 148 -29.02 21.58 -3.70
N ASP A 149 -30.35 21.67 -3.78
CA ASP A 149 -31.24 21.81 -2.63
C ASP A 149 -31.88 20.48 -2.19
N ASP A 150 -31.63 19.38 -2.93
CA ASP A 150 -32.23 18.08 -2.66
C ASP A 150 -31.46 17.31 -1.54
N VAL A 151 -30.20 17.68 -1.27
CA VAL A 151 -29.37 17.01 -0.28
C VAL A 151 -29.05 17.99 0.84
N THR A 152 -29.64 17.78 2.00
CA THR A 152 -29.49 18.60 3.21
C THR A 152 -28.79 17.85 4.33
N GLY A 153 -28.58 16.53 4.17
CA GLY A 153 -27.91 15.70 5.16
C GLY A 153 -27.69 14.27 4.69
N TYR A 154 -27.14 13.45 5.57
CA TYR A 154 -26.75 12.07 5.25
C TYR A 154 -27.92 11.18 4.78
N LYS A 155 -29.15 11.44 5.26
CA LYS A 155 -30.32 10.62 4.93
C LYS A 155 -30.73 10.75 3.45
N ASP A 156 -30.42 11.88 2.83
CA ASP A 156 -30.74 12.17 1.46
C ASP A 156 -29.82 11.51 0.43
N LEU A 157 -28.77 10.83 0.93
CA LEU A 157 -27.76 10.15 0.10
C LEU A 157 -28.18 8.76 -0.38
N LYS A 158 -29.31 8.21 0.12
CA LYS A 158 -29.73 6.83 -0.18
C LYS A 158 -29.86 6.59 -1.69
N GLY A 159 -29.16 5.55 -2.18
CA GLY A 159 -29.11 5.15 -3.58
C GLY A 159 -28.23 6.05 -4.47
N ARG A 160 -27.64 7.10 -3.93
CA ARG A 160 -26.83 8.08 -4.66
C ARG A 160 -25.33 7.75 -4.58
N THR A 161 -24.54 8.43 -5.39
CA THR A 161 -23.07 8.32 -5.38
C THR A 161 -22.46 9.54 -4.69
N VAL A 162 -21.56 9.30 -3.74
CA VAL A 162 -20.71 10.31 -3.12
C VAL A 162 -19.28 10.15 -3.55
N VAL A 163 -18.46 11.18 -3.42
CA VAL A 163 -17.05 11.13 -3.79
C VAL A 163 -16.17 11.53 -2.62
N ALA A 164 -14.99 10.90 -2.53
CA ALA A 164 -13.95 11.23 -1.58
C ALA A 164 -12.57 11.03 -2.20
N LYS A 165 -11.52 11.59 -1.58
CA LYS A 165 -10.14 11.43 -2.06
C LYS A 165 -9.55 10.11 -1.59
N THR A 166 -8.92 9.37 -2.51
CA THR A 166 -8.29 8.08 -2.24
C THR A 166 -7.28 8.16 -1.08
N GLY A 167 -7.41 7.26 -0.11
CA GLY A 167 -6.53 7.17 1.05
C GLY A 167 -6.72 8.27 2.10
N SER A 168 -7.70 9.18 1.94
CA SER A 168 -8.00 10.24 2.92
C SER A 168 -8.92 9.75 4.04
N GLU A 169 -8.98 10.52 5.15
CA GLU A 169 -9.96 10.29 6.21
C GLU A 169 -11.39 10.51 5.73
N GLY A 170 -11.62 11.43 4.78
CA GLY A 170 -12.90 11.62 4.14
C GLY A 170 -13.38 10.35 3.42
N GLU A 171 -12.48 9.62 2.77
CA GLU A 171 -12.80 8.32 2.16
C GLU A 171 -13.13 7.26 3.20
N SER A 172 -12.31 7.15 4.24
CA SER A 172 -12.52 6.20 5.34
C SER A 172 -13.86 6.44 6.01
N TYR A 173 -14.16 7.70 6.34
CA TYR A 173 -15.44 8.12 6.90
C TYR A 173 -16.62 7.82 5.99
N ALA A 174 -16.51 8.15 4.70
CA ALA A 174 -17.56 7.88 3.72
C ALA A 174 -17.85 6.38 3.60
N LYS A 175 -16.80 5.54 3.51
CA LYS A 175 -16.93 4.08 3.42
C LYS A 175 -17.55 3.47 4.68
N GLN A 176 -17.15 3.93 5.86
CA GLN A 176 -17.68 3.45 7.14
C GLN A 176 -19.19 3.71 7.28
N HIS A 177 -19.70 4.78 6.68
CA HIS A 177 -21.09 5.20 6.79
C HIS A 177 -21.95 4.79 5.59
N ALA A 178 -21.36 4.21 4.54
CA ALA A 178 -22.03 3.89 3.29
C ALA A 178 -23.23 2.96 3.48
N ASP A 179 -23.05 1.86 4.20
CA ASP A 179 -24.12 0.88 4.45
C ASP A 179 -25.24 1.48 5.30
N LYS A 180 -24.89 2.28 6.31
CA LYS A 180 -25.87 2.92 7.21
C LYS A 180 -26.82 3.85 6.49
N TYR A 181 -26.32 4.61 5.50
CA TYR A 181 -27.10 5.61 4.77
C TYR A 181 -27.46 5.17 3.34
N GLY A 182 -26.96 4.01 2.89
CA GLY A 182 -27.32 3.39 1.62
C GLY A 182 -26.79 4.10 0.37
N TYR A 183 -25.61 4.74 0.43
CA TYR A 183 -24.96 5.39 -0.70
C TYR A 183 -23.75 4.60 -1.22
N LYS A 184 -23.29 4.96 -2.42
CA LYS A 184 -22.06 4.40 -3.02
C LYS A 184 -20.93 5.41 -2.92
N VAL A 185 -19.71 4.94 -2.63
CA VAL A 185 -18.51 5.78 -2.58
C VAL A 185 -17.70 5.60 -3.85
N THR A 186 -17.35 6.69 -4.50
CA THR A 186 -16.36 6.76 -5.57
C THR A 186 -15.12 7.47 -5.06
N SER A 187 -13.94 6.91 -5.30
CA SER A 187 -12.67 7.46 -4.86
C SER A 187 -11.92 8.05 -6.05
N VAL A 188 -11.29 9.22 -5.84
CA VAL A 188 -10.45 9.90 -6.83
C VAL A 188 -9.19 10.42 -6.17
N ASP A 189 -8.10 10.59 -6.94
CA ASP A 189 -6.80 10.92 -6.36
C ASP A 189 -6.58 12.41 -6.08
N GLN A 190 -7.39 13.29 -6.71
CA GLN A 190 -7.24 14.74 -6.60
C GLN A 190 -8.50 15.42 -6.09
N SER A 191 -8.34 16.34 -5.12
CA SER A 191 -9.47 17.11 -4.58
C SER A 191 -10.15 17.97 -5.64
N SER A 192 -9.42 18.52 -6.61
CA SER A 192 -10.00 19.27 -7.73
C SER A 192 -10.96 18.40 -8.55
N THR A 193 -10.59 17.17 -8.90
CA THR A 193 -11.46 16.21 -9.60
C THR A 193 -12.69 15.88 -8.76
N MET A 194 -12.51 15.67 -7.46
CA MET A 194 -13.57 15.36 -6.52
C MET A 194 -14.64 16.47 -6.50
N TYR A 195 -14.21 17.73 -6.43
CA TYR A 195 -15.15 18.87 -6.44
C TYR A 195 -15.84 19.06 -7.78
N GLU A 196 -15.13 18.85 -8.90
CA GLU A 196 -15.75 18.89 -10.24
C GLU A 196 -16.81 17.81 -10.43
N MET A 197 -16.62 16.60 -9.87
CA MET A 197 -17.66 15.56 -9.93
C MET A 197 -18.94 15.96 -9.21
N VAL A 198 -18.84 16.70 -8.09
CA VAL A 198 -20.01 17.19 -7.38
C VAL A 198 -20.68 18.32 -8.15
N LYS A 199 -19.93 19.28 -8.67
CA LYS A 199 -20.47 20.41 -9.45
C LYS A 199 -21.13 19.96 -10.75
N SER A 200 -20.61 18.92 -11.39
CA SER A 200 -21.15 18.34 -12.63
C SER A 200 -22.30 17.34 -12.39
N GLY A 201 -22.62 17.00 -11.14
CA GLY A 201 -23.66 16.03 -10.80
C GLY A 201 -23.27 14.56 -10.96
N ASN A 202 -22.00 14.24 -11.27
CA ASN A 202 -21.49 12.87 -11.30
C ASN A 202 -21.41 12.23 -9.91
N ALA A 203 -21.33 13.05 -8.87
CA ALA A 203 -21.56 12.69 -7.48
C ALA A 203 -22.47 13.73 -6.84
N VAL A 204 -23.29 13.34 -5.86
CA VAL A 204 -24.22 14.28 -5.22
C VAL A 204 -23.59 15.04 -4.06
N ALA A 205 -22.57 14.46 -3.44
CA ALA A 205 -21.87 15.04 -2.29
C ALA A 205 -20.41 14.61 -2.25
N VAL A 206 -19.62 15.42 -1.57
CA VAL A 206 -18.23 15.13 -1.23
C VAL A 206 -18.08 15.02 0.29
N PHE A 207 -17.26 14.07 0.73
CA PHE A 207 -16.72 14.02 2.08
C PHE A 207 -15.26 14.45 2.06
N ASP A 208 -14.96 15.51 2.80
CA ASP A 208 -13.61 16.06 2.88
C ASP A 208 -13.39 16.75 4.24
N ASP A 209 -12.18 17.19 4.48
CA ASP A 209 -11.81 17.86 5.71
C ASP A 209 -12.46 19.25 5.81
N TYR A 210 -13.02 19.55 6.99
CA TYR A 210 -13.81 20.79 7.17
C TYR A 210 -13.01 22.07 6.86
N PRO A 211 -11.72 22.22 7.19
CA PRO A 211 -11.00 23.45 6.89
C PRO A 211 -10.83 23.67 5.39
N VAL A 212 -10.69 22.58 4.62
CA VAL A 212 -10.57 22.61 3.16
C VAL A 212 -11.88 22.99 2.51
N LEU A 213 -12.97 22.36 2.95
CA LEU A 213 -14.32 22.71 2.45
C LEU A 213 -14.71 24.13 2.80
N ALA A 214 -14.47 24.56 4.06
CA ALA A 214 -14.77 25.92 4.50
C ALA A 214 -13.97 26.97 3.71
N TYR A 215 -12.67 26.72 3.49
CA TYR A 215 -11.85 27.59 2.66
C TYR A 215 -12.38 27.65 1.22
N GLY A 216 -12.63 26.49 0.59
CA GLY A 216 -13.14 26.43 -0.77
C GLY A 216 -14.48 27.17 -0.93
N VAL A 217 -15.41 26.99 0.01
CA VAL A 217 -16.71 27.71 0.01
C VAL A 217 -16.50 29.22 0.18
N SER A 218 -15.56 29.65 1.05
CA SER A 218 -15.22 31.07 1.20
C SER A 218 -14.64 31.69 -0.09
N GLN A 219 -14.02 30.88 -0.93
CA GLN A 219 -13.52 31.26 -2.25
C GLN A 219 -14.54 31.08 -3.37
N ASN A 220 -15.81 30.82 -3.05
CA ASN A 220 -16.90 30.60 -4.01
C ASN A 220 -16.60 29.47 -5.00
N ASN A 221 -16.08 28.34 -4.53
CA ASN A 221 -15.71 27.19 -5.36
C ASN A 221 -16.89 26.41 -5.96
N GLY A 222 -18.14 26.89 -5.80
CA GLY A 222 -19.35 26.29 -6.32
C GLY A 222 -19.94 25.17 -5.46
N LEU A 223 -19.44 25.01 -4.22
CA LEU A 223 -19.96 24.07 -3.24
C LEU A 223 -20.66 24.79 -2.07
N LYS A 224 -21.51 24.08 -1.34
CA LYS A 224 -22.05 24.48 -0.03
C LYS A 224 -21.96 23.34 0.95
N ILE A 225 -21.63 23.67 2.21
CA ILE A 225 -21.56 22.72 3.32
C ILE A 225 -23.00 22.46 3.83
N VAL A 226 -23.33 21.19 4.05
CA VAL A 226 -24.69 20.75 4.45
C VAL A 226 -24.73 19.93 5.73
N THR A 227 -23.57 19.70 6.38
CA THR A 227 -23.52 19.01 7.68
C THR A 227 -22.69 19.79 8.69
N PRO A 228 -22.93 19.60 10.00
CA PRO A 228 -21.99 20.03 11.03
C PRO A 228 -20.63 19.35 10.80
N LYS A 229 -19.56 19.99 11.26
CA LYS A 229 -18.23 19.34 11.32
C LYS A 229 -18.26 18.20 12.34
N VAL A 230 -17.74 17.06 11.94
CA VAL A 230 -17.47 15.96 12.85
C VAL A 230 -15.98 16.09 13.26
N PRO A 231 -15.68 16.39 14.53
CA PRO A 231 -14.29 16.40 15.00
C PRO A 231 -13.64 15.05 14.70
N HIS A 232 -12.56 15.04 13.97
CA HIS A 232 -11.89 13.82 13.58
C HIS A 232 -10.44 14.08 13.23
N GLY A 233 -9.55 13.79 14.16
CA GLY A 233 -8.10 13.86 14.00
C GLY A 233 -7.50 15.26 13.99
N GLU A 234 -6.22 15.27 14.20
CA GLU A 234 -5.32 16.39 14.01
C GLU A 234 -4.36 16.09 12.88
N TYR A 235 -3.84 17.13 12.23
CA TYR A 235 -2.79 16.95 11.24
C TYR A 235 -1.42 16.88 11.86
N GLY A 236 -0.60 15.92 11.38
CA GLY A 236 0.81 15.78 11.74
C GLY A 236 1.67 15.58 10.51
N MET A 237 2.94 15.90 10.63
CA MET A 237 3.96 15.57 9.64
C MET A 237 4.45 14.15 9.90
N ALA A 238 4.52 13.32 8.87
CA ALA A 238 4.80 11.90 9.00
C ALA A 238 6.19 11.54 8.48
N VAL A 239 6.93 10.74 9.24
CA VAL A 239 8.15 10.05 8.80
C VAL A 239 7.91 8.54 8.83
N ASN A 240 8.73 7.75 8.12
CA ASN A 240 8.64 6.29 8.22
C ASN A 240 8.90 5.83 9.66
N LYS A 241 8.17 4.79 10.07
CA LYS A 241 8.25 4.22 11.43
C LYS A 241 9.69 3.88 11.82
N GLY A 242 10.14 4.45 12.94
CA GLY A 242 11.49 4.27 13.47
C GLY A 242 12.61 4.92 12.65
N MET A 243 12.27 5.78 11.69
CA MET A 243 13.25 6.47 10.84
C MET A 243 13.20 7.98 11.03
N ASN A 244 14.29 8.68 10.67
CA ASN A 244 14.36 10.14 10.69
C ASN A 244 13.98 10.79 12.05
N ALA A 245 14.29 10.12 13.18
CA ALA A 245 13.98 10.61 14.53
C ALA A 245 14.55 12.01 14.79
N ASP A 246 15.75 12.30 14.29
CA ASP A 246 16.38 13.63 14.41
C ASP A 246 15.59 14.71 13.66
N LEU A 247 15.10 14.37 12.45
CA LEU A 247 14.26 15.29 11.66
C LEU A 247 12.92 15.53 12.36
N LEU A 248 12.31 14.48 12.89
CA LEU A 248 11.03 14.59 13.61
C LEU A 248 11.17 15.45 14.88
N ALA A 249 12.28 15.27 15.63
CA ALA A 249 12.60 16.10 16.79
C ALA A 249 12.82 17.58 16.40
N ALA A 250 13.53 17.84 15.30
CA ALA A 250 13.72 19.18 14.76
C ALA A 250 12.41 19.81 14.27
N ILE A 251 11.54 19.03 13.65
CA ILE A 251 10.20 19.48 13.24
C ILE A 251 9.39 19.93 14.47
N ASN A 252 9.39 19.12 15.52
CA ASN A 252 8.67 19.46 16.76
C ASN A 252 9.25 20.70 17.45
N ASP A 253 10.57 20.81 17.54
CA ASP A 253 11.24 21.97 18.15
C ASP A 253 10.96 23.25 17.35
N GLY A 254 11.11 23.21 16.03
CA GLY A 254 10.82 24.32 15.14
C GLY A 254 9.35 24.74 15.17
N LEU A 255 8.41 23.78 15.20
CA LEU A 255 6.98 24.08 15.36
C LEU A 255 6.70 24.79 16.67
N ASN A 256 7.26 24.32 17.79
CA ASN A 256 7.11 24.93 19.10
C ASN A 256 7.68 26.38 19.11
N LYS A 257 8.83 26.62 18.50
CA LYS A 257 9.42 27.94 18.34
C LYS A 257 8.53 28.88 17.54
N MET A 258 7.96 28.39 16.43
CA MET A 258 7.04 29.16 15.59
C MET A 258 5.74 29.52 16.32
N ILE A 259 5.21 28.59 17.13
CA ILE A 259 4.03 28.86 17.97
C ILE A 259 4.38 29.94 19.03
N ALA A 260 5.49 29.78 19.74
CA ALA A 260 5.92 30.70 20.79
C ALA A 260 6.22 32.12 20.26
N SER A 261 6.77 32.23 19.05
CA SER A 261 7.07 33.51 18.39
C SER A 261 5.84 34.19 17.75
N GLY A 262 4.71 33.49 17.65
CA GLY A 262 3.52 33.96 16.91
C GLY A 262 3.61 33.80 15.38
N GLU A 263 4.70 33.25 14.85
CA GLU A 263 4.88 33.04 13.43
C GLU A 263 3.87 32.02 12.88
N TYR A 264 3.54 30.97 13.66
CA TYR A 264 2.46 30.03 13.34
C TYR A 264 1.12 30.75 13.13
N GLU A 265 0.72 31.61 14.11
CA GLU A 265 -0.54 32.38 14.00
C GLU A 265 -0.51 33.30 12.78
N ARG A 266 0.63 33.92 12.49
CA ARG A 266 0.79 34.78 11.31
C ARG A 266 0.57 34.06 10.01
N ILE A 267 1.13 32.85 9.87
CA ILE A 267 0.97 32.01 8.67
C ILE A 267 -0.50 31.59 8.52
N VAL A 268 -1.08 31.00 9.54
CA VAL A 268 -2.48 30.52 9.48
C VAL A 268 -3.47 31.67 9.23
N ALA A 269 -3.20 32.86 9.77
CA ALA A 269 -4.07 34.02 9.59
C ALA A 269 -4.18 34.51 8.14
N GLN A 270 -3.19 34.25 7.31
CA GLN A 270 -3.25 34.60 5.88
C GLN A 270 -4.34 33.81 5.13
N TYR A 271 -4.63 32.60 5.59
CA TYR A 271 -5.57 31.66 4.96
C TYR A 271 -6.92 31.59 5.64
N LEU A 272 -6.94 31.63 6.98
CA LEU A 272 -8.16 31.43 7.79
C LEU A 272 -8.63 32.68 8.53
N GLY A 273 -7.93 33.80 8.33
CA GLY A 273 -8.18 35.04 9.07
C GLY A 273 -7.71 34.97 10.50
N LYS A 274 -7.65 36.16 11.15
CA LYS A 274 -7.07 36.30 12.50
C LYS A 274 -7.77 35.49 13.59
N GLN A 275 -9.11 35.39 13.52
CA GLN A 275 -9.87 34.62 14.50
C GLN A 275 -9.61 33.13 14.39
N GLY A 276 -9.67 32.57 13.16
CA GLY A 276 -9.39 31.15 12.92
C GLY A 276 -7.95 30.77 13.32
N ALA A 277 -6.99 31.65 13.05
CA ALA A 277 -5.60 31.43 13.45
C ALA A 277 -5.41 31.36 14.95
N LYS A 278 -6.05 32.27 15.72
CA LYS A 278 -5.99 32.26 17.20
C LYS A 278 -6.62 31.01 17.79
N GLU A 279 -7.77 30.56 17.22
CA GLU A 279 -8.43 29.34 17.68
C GLU A 279 -7.53 28.11 17.42
N GLN A 280 -6.91 28.02 16.25
CA GLN A 280 -5.97 26.95 15.93
C GLN A 280 -4.74 26.99 16.82
N ALA A 281 -4.08 28.14 16.98
CA ALA A 281 -2.89 28.28 17.84
C ALA A 281 -3.19 27.87 19.29
N LYS A 282 -4.35 28.28 19.83
CA LYS A 282 -4.78 27.89 21.17
C LYS A 282 -5.03 26.38 21.28
N SER A 283 -5.71 25.81 20.29
CA SER A 283 -5.99 24.38 20.25
C SER A 283 -4.70 23.55 20.23
N ILE A 284 -3.78 23.90 19.34
CA ILE A 284 -2.50 23.18 19.18
C ILE A 284 -1.61 23.35 20.42
N SER A 285 -1.51 24.55 21.00
CA SER A 285 -0.76 24.76 22.25
C SER A 285 -1.30 23.90 23.39
N GLY A 286 -2.63 23.74 23.50
CA GLY A 286 -3.25 22.88 24.49
C GLY A 286 -2.89 21.41 24.28
N MET A 287 -2.90 20.93 23.05
CA MET A 287 -2.57 19.55 22.71
C MET A 287 -1.08 19.23 22.94
N ILE A 288 -0.18 20.15 22.63
CA ILE A 288 1.27 19.95 22.84
C ILE A 288 1.59 19.88 24.34
N THR A 289 0.92 20.68 25.18
CA THR A 289 1.10 20.64 26.65
C THR A 289 0.52 19.38 27.28
N ASP A 290 -0.62 18.89 26.79
CA ASP A 290 -1.26 17.65 27.25
C ASP A 290 -0.46 16.40 26.84
N ASN A 291 0.07 16.37 25.62
CA ASN A 291 0.94 15.29 25.16
C ASN A 291 2.33 15.28 25.81
N GLY A 292 2.73 16.35 26.48
CA GLY A 292 3.98 16.42 27.26
C GLY A 292 3.98 15.51 28.49
N ASP A 293 2.82 15.23 29.05
CA ASP A 293 2.66 14.30 30.20
C ASP A 293 2.39 12.86 29.78
N ASP A 294 1.75 12.65 28.62
CA ASP A 294 1.44 11.29 28.09
C ASP A 294 2.64 10.62 27.38
N SER A 295 3.66 11.38 26.99
CA SER A 295 4.89 10.80 26.41
C SER A 295 5.75 10.04 27.44
N ALA A 296 5.42 10.10 28.73
CA ALA A 296 6.10 9.36 29.78
C ALA A 296 5.51 7.97 30.06
N GLU A 297 4.32 7.64 29.54
CA GLU A 297 3.65 6.33 29.68
C GLU A 297 3.51 5.54 28.38
N GLN A 298 4.41 5.67 27.40
CA GLN A 298 4.60 4.58 26.47
C GLN A 298 5.20 3.41 27.25
N GLN A 299 4.30 2.57 27.78
CA GLN A 299 4.65 1.27 28.35
C GLN A 299 5.73 0.66 27.48
N LYS A 300 6.90 0.38 28.06
CA LYS A 300 7.92 -0.50 27.49
C LYS A 300 7.26 -1.85 27.25
N VAL A 301 6.57 -1.97 26.12
CA VAL A 301 6.00 -3.23 25.68
C VAL A 301 7.19 -4.10 25.32
N GLY A 302 7.60 -4.98 26.22
CA GLY A 302 8.68 -5.92 25.94
C GLY A 302 8.39 -6.71 24.65
N PHE A 303 9.41 -7.28 24.02
CA PHE A 303 9.30 -8.03 22.76
C PHE A 303 8.08 -8.96 22.70
N LEU A 304 7.77 -9.68 23.78
CA LEU A 304 6.58 -10.53 23.86
C LEU A 304 5.26 -9.74 23.82
N GLY A 305 5.23 -8.54 24.37
CA GLY A 305 4.07 -7.65 24.30
C GLY A 305 3.84 -7.12 22.87
N LEU A 306 4.92 -6.70 22.18
CA LEU A 306 4.88 -6.30 20.78
C LEU A 306 4.40 -7.43 19.86
N VAL A 307 4.91 -8.66 20.07
CA VAL A 307 4.46 -9.85 19.35
C VAL A 307 2.97 -10.10 19.57
N LYS A 308 2.51 -10.02 20.84
CA LYS A 308 1.09 -10.22 21.17
C LYS A 308 0.19 -9.14 20.56
N GLN A 309 0.62 -7.89 20.56
CA GLN A 309 -0.11 -6.77 19.97
C GLN A 309 -0.16 -6.87 18.45
N SER A 310 0.94 -7.28 17.80
CA SER A 310 1.04 -7.42 16.35
C SER A 310 0.45 -8.74 15.82
N MET A 311 0.18 -9.73 16.68
CA MET A 311 -0.30 -11.06 16.31
C MET A 311 -1.56 -11.04 15.43
N PRO A 312 -2.61 -10.25 15.71
CA PRO A 312 -3.80 -10.18 14.86
C PRO A 312 -3.47 -9.69 13.43
N ALA A 313 -2.60 -8.68 13.32
CA ALA A 313 -2.15 -8.15 12.03
C ALA A 313 -1.31 -9.18 11.27
N LEU A 314 -0.38 -9.86 11.95
CA LEU A 314 0.43 -10.93 11.36
C LEU A 314 -0.42 -12.11 10.87
N LEU A 315 -1.41 -12.55 11.65
CA LEU A 315 -2.32 -13.62 11.25
C LEU A 315 -3.21 -13.21 10.07
N THR A 316 -3.67 -11.97 10.06
CA THR A 316 -4.43 -11.42 8.93
C THR A 316 -3.57 -11.35 7.67
N GLY A 317 -2.34 -10.85 7.77
CA GLY A 317 -1.36 -10.83 6.67
C GLY A 317 -1.05 -12.23 6.16
N LEU A 318 -0.80 -13.19 7.06
CA LEU A 318 -0.56 -14.60 6.70
C LEU A 318 -1.76 -15.19 5.96
N ARG A 319 -2.98 -15.00 6.50
CA ARG A 319 -4.22 -15.46 5.85
C ARG A 319 -4.34 -14.88 4.45
N ASN A 320 -4.14 -13.58 4.30
CA ASN A 320 -4.25 -12.89 3.02
C ASN A 320 -3.20 -13.39 2.01
N THR A 321 -1.96 -13.57 2.45
CA THR A 321 -0.88 -14.15 1.64
C THR A 321 -1.22 -15.56 1.17
N LEU A 322 -1.71 -16.42 2.07
CA LEU A 322 -2.12 -17.78 1.71
C LEU A 322 -3.26 -17.78 0.71
N LEU A 323 -4.29 -16.95 0.92
CA LEU A 323 -5.45 -16.88 0.03
C LEU A 323 -5.04 -16.43 -1.39
N ILE A 324 -4.26 -15.35 -1.50
CA ILE A 324 -3.84 -14.85 -2.83
C ILE A 324 -2.90 -15.85 -3.51
N THR A 325 -2.00 -16.48 -2.75
CA THR A 325 -1.07 -17.47 -3.29
C THR A 325 -1.81 -18.69 -3.81
N LEU A 326 -2.73 -19.26 -3.04
CA LEU A 326 -3.52 -20.43 -3.43
C LEU A 326 -4.40 -20.14 -4.65
N LEU A 327 -5.09 -18.99 -4.64
CA LEU A 327 -5.92 -18.56 -5.79
C LEU A 327 -5.06 -18.37 -7.04
N SER A 328 -3.97 -17.63 -6.92
CA SER A 328 -3.06 -17.36 -8.05
C SER A 328 -2.41 -18.62 -8.56
N PHE A 329 -2.02 -19.55 -7.67
CA PHE A 329 -1.42 -20.84 -8.06
C PHE A 329 -2.43 -21.73 -8.79
N ALA A 330 -3.69 -21.78 -8.35
CA ALA A 330 -4.73 -22.54 -9.04
C ALA A 330 -4.95 -22.03 -10.48
N ILE A 331 -5.01 -20.70 -10.65
CA ILE A 331 -5.13 -20.09 -11.99
C ILE A 331 -3.85 -20.33 -12.80
N ALA A 332 -2.67 -20.16 -12.20
CA ALA A 332 -1.37 -20.39 -12.84
C ALA A 332 -1.22 -21.84 -13.32
N LEU A 333 -1.73 -22.81 -12.56
CA LEU A 333 -1.70 -24.23 -12.95
C LEU A 333 -2.53 -24.48 -14.21
N VAL A 334 -3.74 -23.92 -14.27
CA VAL A 334 -4.61 -24.02 -15.46
C VAL A 334 -3.94 -23.37 -16.67
N LEU A 335 -3.42 -22.15 -16.52
CA LEU A 335 -2.72 -21.44 -17.59
C LEU A 335 -1.44 -22.16 -18.01
N GLY A 336 -0.66 -22.64 -17.05
CA GLY A 336 0.60 -23.35 -17.29
C GLY A 336 0.38 -24.65 -18.10
N VAL A 337 -0.62 -25.45 -17.71
CA VAL A 337 -0.97 -26.65 -18.46
C VAL A 337 -1.49 -26.31 -19.85
N ALA A 338 -2.42 -25.35 -19.96
CA ALA A 338 -3.00 -24.95 -21.24
C ALA A 338 -1.92 -24.43 -22.22
N PHE A 339 -1.13 -23.46 -21.83
CA PHE A 339 -0.08 -22.87 -22.68
C PHE A 339 1.10 -23.82 -22.89
N GLY A 340 1.44 -24.66 -21.92
CA GLY A 340 2.45 -25.68 -22.05
C GLY A 340 2.07 -26.72 -23.10
N LEU A 341 0.81 -27.20 -23.12
CA LEU A 341 0.29 -28.11 -24.14
C LEU A 341 0.14 -27.42 -25.49
N MET A 342 -0.30 -26.16 -25.53
CA MET A 342 -0.35 -25.37 -26.77
C MET A 342 1.03 -25.26 -27.42
N LYS A 343 2.08 -25.09 -26.62
CA LYS A 343 3.47 -24.95 -27.10
C LYS A 343 4.02 -26.22 -27.74
N VAL A 344 3.59 -27.39 -27.30
CA VAL A 344 3.97 -28.71 -27.90
C VAL A 344 2.96 -29.21 -28.94
N SER A 345 1.97 -28.40 -29.29
CA SER A 345 0.95 -28.75 -30.28
C SER A 345 1.52 -28.72 -31.71
N GLU A 346 0.98 -29.57 -32.60
CA GLU A 346 1.26 -29.53 -34.03
C GLU A 346 0.75 -28.24 -34.72
N SER A 347 -0.19 -27.52 -34.09
CA SER A 347 -0.72 -26.24 -34.59
C SER A 347 0.28 -25.10 -34.41
N LYS A 348 0.81 -24.60 -35.52
CA LYS A 348 1.74 -23.45 -35.52
C LYS A 348 1.13 -22.21 -34.87
N ILE A 349 -0.18 -21.99 -35.01
CA ILE A 349 -0.89 -20.85 -34.42
C ILE A 349 -0.93 -21.01 -32.89
N ALA A 350 -1.32 -22.19 -32.39
CA ALA A 350 -1.36 -22.45 -30.95
C ALA A 350 0.03 -22.33 -30.32
N ALA A 351 1.04 -22.93 -30.93
CA ALA A 351 2.43 -22.83 -30.49
C ALA A 351 2.94 -21.37 -30.53
N GLY A 352 2.59 -20.61 -31.56
CA GLY A 352 2.92 -19.19 -31.68
C GLY A 352 2.34 -18.33 -30.55
N LEU A 353 1.04 -18.48 -30.25
CA LEU A 353 0.38 -17.78 -29.14
C LEU A 353 1.02 -18.13 -27.78
N ALA A 354 1.30 -19.42 -27.55
CA ALA A 354 1.97 -19.85 -26.33
C ALA A 354 3.38 -19.25 -26.21
N ASN A 355 4.13 -19.18 -27.30
CA ASN A 355 5.46 -18.57 -27.32
C ASN A 355 5.40 -17.08 -26.97
N VAL A 356 4.46 -16.32 -27.55
CA VAL A 356 4.28 -14.89 -27.22
C VAL A 356 3.95 -14.70 -25.75
N TYR A 357 2.96 -15.45 -25.23
CA TYR A 357 2.59 -15.39 -23.82
C TYR A 357 3.80 -15.65 -22.92
N ILE A 358 4.51 -16.74 -23.15
CA ILE A 358 5.65 -17.15 -22.32
C ILE A 358 6.79 -16.12 -22.41
N ALA A 359 7.11 -15.65 -23.62
CA ALA A 359 8.17 -14.66 -23.82
C ALA A 359 7.88 -13.34 -23.11
N VAL A 360 6.64 -12.85 -23.21
CA VAL A 360 6.21 -11.59 -22.61
C VAL A 360 6.25 -11.66 -21.09
N PHE A 361 5.63 -12.68 -20.47
CA PHE A 361 5.53 -12.77 -19.01
C PHE A 361 6.82 -13.23 -18.33
N ARG A 362 7.67 -14.01 -18.97
CA ARG A 362 9.00 -14.37 -18.43
C ARG A 362 10.08 -13.38 -18.76
N GLY A 363 9.94 -12.64 -19.84
CA GLY A 363 10.90 -11.61 -20.26
C GLY A 363 10.78 -10.29 -19.52
N THR A 364 9.69 -10.09 -18.80
CA THR A 364 9.41 -8.85 -18.05
C THR A 364 9.43 -9.14 -16.54
N PRO A 365 10.12 -8.31 -15.71
CA PRO A 365 10.11 -8.46 -14.26
C PRO A 365 8.69 -8.42 -13.71
N ILE A 366 8.40 -9.28 -12.72
CA ILE A 366 7.07 -9.40 -12.12
C ILE A 366 6.56 -8.08 -11.55
N LEU A 367 7.45 -7.23 -11.02
CA LEU A 367 7.12 -5.93 -10.47
C LEU A 367 6.52 -4.99 -11.52
N VAL A 368 7.01 -5.05 -12.76
CA VAL A 368 6.48 -4.26 -13.89
C VAL A 368 5.03 -4.66 -14.16
N TRP A 369 4.71 -5.96 -14.12
CA TRP A 369 3.35 -6.45 -14.27
C TRP A 369 2.44 -6.02 -13.12
N ALA A 370 2.95 -6.02 -11.87
CA ALA A 370 2.21 -5.53 -10.73
C ALA A 370 1.81 -4.07 -10.91
N PHE A 371 2.74 -3.20 -11.31
CA PHE A 371 2.45 -1.79 -11.60
C PHE A 371 1.52 -1.62 -12.81
N PHE A 372 1.71 -2.42 -13.85
CA PHE A 372 0.84 -2.35 -15.02
C PHE A 372 -0.61 -2.69 -14.68
N PHE A 373 -0.87 -3.78 -13.98
CA PHE A 373 -2.24 -4.19 -13.62
C PHE A 373 -2.87 -3.27 -12.57
N TYR A 374 -2.08 -2.73 -11.64
CA TYR A 374 -2.62 -1.89 -10.57
C TYR A 374 -2.76 -0.41 -10.96
N PHE A 375 -1.85 0.13 -11.77
CA PHE A 375 -1.86 1.54 -12.18
C PHE A 375 -2.13 1.75 -13.66
N GLY A 376 -1.56 0.93 -14.55
CA GLY A 376 -1.69 1.10 -16.00
C GLY A 376 -3.06 0.71 -16.52
N VAL A 377 -3.58 -0.43 -16.11
CA VAL A 377 -4.91 -0.91 -16.56
C VAL A 377 -6.03 0.04 -16.14
N PRO A 378 -6.09 0.56 -14.88
CA PRO A 378 -7.09 1.57 -14.50
C PRO A 378 -7.13 2.79 -15.42
N GLN A 379 -5.98 3.28 -15.86
CA GLN A 379 -5.91 4.42 -16.79
C GLN A 379 -6.50 4.09 -18.18
N LEU A 380 -6.38 2.83 -18.62
CA LEU A 380 -6.91 2.39 -19.92
C LEU A 380 -8.42 2.15 -19.90
N ILE A 381 -8.94 1.64 -18.79
CA ILE A 381 -10.37 1.25 -18.68
C ILE A 381 -11.23 2.30 -17.97
N GLY A 382 -10.63 3.35 -17.40
CA GLY A 382 -11.35 4.42 -16.68
C GLY A 382 -11.90 4.03 -15.31
N HIS A 383 -11.52 2.85 -14.76
CA HIS A 383 -12.01 2.35 -13.47
C HIS A 383 -10.87 1.77 -12.64
N SER A 384 -10.94 1.92 -11.31
CA SER A 384 -9.96 1.33 -10.40
C SER A 384 -10.04 -0.20 -10.42
N VAL A 385 -8.88 -0.86 -10.43
CA VAL A 385 -8.78 -2.32 -10.30
C VAL A 385 -8.55 -2.67 -8.85
N ASN A 386 -9.35 -3.59 -8.31
CA ASN A 386 -9.18 -4.08 -6.94
C ASN A 386 -7.78 -4.71 -6.78
N ILE A 387 -7.09 -4.38 -5.68
CA ILE A 387 -5.73 -4.84 -5.40
C ILE A 387 -5.59 -6.37 -5.43
N TRP A 388 -6.61 -7.12 -4.97
CA TRP A 388 -6.63 -8.57 -5.01
C TRP A 388 -6.67 -9.11 -6.43
N VAL A 389 -7.42 -8.44 -7.32
CA VAL A 389 -7.51 -8.80 -8.74
C VAL A 389 -6.18 -8.50 -9.44
N ALA A 390 -5.61 -7.31 -9.23
CA ALA A 390 -4.31 -6.94 -9.79
C ALA A 390 -3.19 -7.88 -9.33
N GLY A 391 -3.14 -8.19 -8.03
CA GLY A 391 -2.20 -9.14 -7.46
C GLY A 391 -2.38 -10.56 -8.00
N ALA A 392 -3.62 -11.07 -8.05
CA ALA A 392 -3.92 -12.39 -8.57
C ALA A 392 -3.56 -12.51 -10.07
N LEU A 393 -3.86 -11.52 -10.89
CA LEU A 393 -3.47 -11.47 -12.30
C LEU A 393 -1.95 -11.47 -12.45
N THR A 394 -1.25 -10.61 -11.71
CA THR A 394 0.21 -10.53 -11.74
C THR A 394 0.86 -11.88 -11.43
N LEU A 395 0.48 -12.48 -10.30
CA LEU A 395 1.06 -13.74 -9.84
C LEU A 395 0.68 -14.91 -10.76
N SER A 396 -0.59 -15.00 -11.15
CA SER A 396 -1.07 -16.13 -11.96
C SER A 396 -0.52 -16.14 -13.37
N LEU A 397 -0.47 -14.99 -14.06
CA LEU A 397 0.04 -14.90 -15.42
C LEU A 397 1.56 -15.12 -15.46
N ASN A 398 2.30 -14.54 -14.50
CA ASN A 398 3.73 -14.76 -14.42
C ASN A 398 4.07 -16.21 -14.08
N SER A 399 3.51 -16.76 -12.99
CA SER A 399 3.75 -18.16 -12.59
C SER A 399 3.26 -19.16 -13.62
N GLY A 400 2.14 -18.89 -14.30
CA GLY A 400 1.60 -19.70 -15.38
C GLY A 400 2.58 -19.83 -16.55
N ALA A 401 3.31 -18.76 -16.89
CA ALA A 401 4.32 -18.80 -17.94
C ALA A 401 5.53 -19.69 -17.57
N TYR A 402 5.94 -19.69 -16.29
CA TYR A 402 6.96 -20.63 -15.80
C TYR A 402 6.45 -22.07 -15.80
N LEU A 403 5.23 -22.31 -15.32
CA LEU A 403 4.61 -23.64 -15.32
C LEU A 403 4.44 -24.18 -16.75
N ALA A 404 4.11 -23.33 -17.73
CA ALA A 404 4.01 -23.72 -19.14
C ALA A 404 5.33 -24.30 -19.68
N GLU A 405 6.47 -23.71 -19.29
CA GLU A 405 7.78 -24.25 -19.66
C GLU A 405 8.11 -25.57 -18.96
N ILE A 406 7.71 -25.73 -17.69
CA ILE A 406 7.85 -27.00 -16.97
C ILE A 406 7.03 -28.10 -17.66
N VAL A 407 5.78 -27.81 -18.03
CA VAL A 407 4.92 -28.76 -18.77
C VAL A 407 5.54 -29.11 -20.11
N ARG A 408 6.00 -28.14 -20.88
CA ARG A 408 6.69 -28.36 -22.15
C ARG A 408 7.91 -29.28 -21.99
N GLY A 409 8.78 -28.92 -21.01
CA GLY A 409 9.99 -29.69 -20.73
C GLY A 409 9.67 -31.13 -20.33
N ALA A 410 8.64 -31.35 -19.50
CA ALA A 410 8.21 -32.67 -19.07
C ALA A 410 7.65 -33.51 -20.25
N VAL A 411 6.87 -32.89 -21.14
CA VAL A 411 6.36 -33.60 -22.34
C VAL A 411 7.51 -33.95 -23.29
N GLN A 412 8.45 -33.03 -23.49
CA GLN A 412 9.59 -33.27 -24.40
C GLN A 412 10.65 -34.22 -23.83
N SER A 413 10.67 -34.50 -22.54
CA SER A 413 11.57 -35.46 -21.91
C SER A 413 11.05 -36.90 -21.95
N VAL A 414 9.80 -37.12 -22.43
CA VAL A 414 9.30 -38.48 -22.72
C VAL A 414 9.93 -38.94 -24.02
N ASP A 415 10.45 -40.20 -24.03
CA ASP A 415 11.10 -40.79 -25.20
C ASP A 415 10.17 -40.75 -26.43
N SER A 416 10.68 -40.29 -27.57
CA SER A 416 9.93 -40.14 -28.83
C SER A 416 9.34 -41.47 -29.34
N GLY A 417 10.02 -42.58 -29.04
CA GLY A 417 9.54 -43.93 -29.37
C GLY A 417 8.20 -44.28 -28.72
N GLN A 418 7.86 -43.65 -27.57
CA GLN A 418 6.54 -43.82 -26.96
C GLN A 418 5.41 -43.23 -27.81
N MET A 419 5.67 -42.09 -28.44
CA MET A 419 4.72 -41.48 -29.38
C MET A 419 4.61 -42.28 -30.65
N GLU A 420 5.72 -42.73 -31.22
CA GLU A 420 5.77 -43.54 -32.44
C GLU A 420 5.08 -44.89 -32.24
N GLY A 421 5.39 -45.61 -31.15
CA GLY A 421 4.74 -46.85 -30.77
C GLY A 421 3.23 -46.71 -30.59
N ALA A 422 2.79 -45.64 -29.91
CA ALA A 422 1.37 -45.37 -29.73
C ALA A 422 0.65 -45.12 -31.09
N ARG A 423 1.30 -44.41 -32.01
CA ARG A 423 0.75 -44.14 -33.35
C ARG A 423 0.74 -45.38 -34.21
N SER A 424 1.73 -46.25 -34.11
CA SER A 424 1.79 -47.54 -34.81
C SER A 424 0.66 -48.50 -34.38
N LEU A 425 0.15 -48.34 -33.15
CA LEU A 425 -1.02 -49.04 -32.63
C LEU A 425 -2.36 -48.39 -33.05
N GLY A 426 -2.34 -47.41 -33.98
CA GLY A 426 -3.53 -46.76 -34.53
C GLY A 426 -4.08 -45.61 -33.67
N LEU A 427 -3.41 -45.17 -32.61
CA LEU A 427 -3.83 -44.01 -31.86
C LEU A 427 -3.53 -42.71 -32.64
N ASN A 428 -4.51 -41.82 -32.72
CA ASN A 428 -4.24 -40.48 -33.25
C ASN A 428 -3.38 -39.67 -32.26
N HIS A 429 -2.78 -38.55 -32.71
CA HIS A 429 -1.87 -37.74 -31.90
C HIS A 429 -2.47 -37.33 -30.54
N ARG A 430 -3.75 -36.90 -30.51
CA ARG A 430 -4.43 -36.51 -29.27
C ARG A 430 -4.64 -37.70 -28.31
N GLN A 431 -4.95 -38.86 -28.84
CA GLN A 431 -5.11 -40.08 -28.03
C GLN A 431 -3.77 -40.55 -27.48
N ALA A 432 -2.72 -40.58 -28.30
CA ALA A 432 -1.35 -40.90 -27.87
C ALA A 432 -0.86 -39.92 -26.81
N MET A 433 -1.05 -38.60 -27.02
CA MET A 433 -0.71 -37.58 -26.05
C MET A 433 -1.41 -37.81 -24.70
N ARG A 434 -2.74 -38.00 -24.69
CA ARG A 434 -3.53 -38.12 -23.46
C ARG A 434 -3.31 -39.47 -22.74
N ARG A 435 -3.15 -40.57 -23.45
CA ARG A 435 -3.10 -41.91 -22.85
C ARG A 435 -1.69 -42.41 -22.56
N VAL A 436 -0.69 -41.94 -23.29
CA VAL A 436 0.70 -42.42 -23.19
C VAL A 436 1.65 -41.35 -22.70
N ILE A 437 1.68 -40.18 -23.34
CA ILE A 437 2.67 -39.16 -23.07
C ILE A 437 2.38 -38.40 -21.78
N LEU A 438 1.18 -37.81 -21.60
CA LEU A 438 0.85 -37.00 -20.43
C LEU A 438 0.95 -37.75 -19.09
N PRO A 439 0.54 -39.02 -18.95
CA PRO A 439 0.73 -39.76 -17.70
C PRO A 439 2.21 -39.97 -17.35
N GLN A 440 3.09 -40.11 -18.35
CA GLN A 440 4.54 -40.19 -18.11
C GLN A 440 5.14 -38.80 -17.80
N ALA A 441 4.79 -37.80 -18.61
CA ALA A 441 5.22 -36.43 -18.41
C ALA A 441 4.85 -35.89 -17.01
N SER A 442 3.63 -36.20 -16.51
CA SER A 442 3.20 -35.75 -15.18
C SER A 442 4.09 -36.30 -14.05
N LYS A 443 4.57 -37.55 -14.20
CA LYS A 443 5.52 -38.14 -13.24
C LYS A 443 6.91 -37.50 -13.31
N ILE A 444 7.30 -36.99 -14.47
CA ILE A 444 8.58 -36.32 -14.70
C ILE A 444 8.50 -34.88 -14.18
N ALA A 445 7.35 -34.21 -14.35
CA ALA A 445 7.12 -32.85 -13.86
C ALA A 445 7.11 -32.74 -12.33
N MET A 446 6.74 -33.81 -11.62
CA MET A 446 6.79 -33.82 -10.15
C MET A 446 8.25 -34.02 -9.69
N PRO A 447 8.73 -33.18 -8.77
CA PRO A 447 10.07 -33.37 -8.22
C PRO A 447 10.15 -34.74 -7.57
N ARG A 448 11.02 -35.60 -8.08
CA ARG A 448 11.32 -36.90 -7.44
C ARG A 448 11.95 -36.54 -6.09
N SER A 449 11.28 -36.93 -5.00
CA SER A 449 11.97 -37.01 -3.71
C SER A 449 13.21 -37.87 -3.94
N SER A 450 14.39 -37.24 -3.96
CA SER A 450 15.65 -37.88 -4.27
C SER A 450 15.96 -38.95 -3.22
N THR A 451 15.59 -40.20 -3.54
CA THR A 451 16.08 -41.39 -2.87
C THR A 451 17.01 -42.12 -3.81
N SER A 452 18.17 -41.53 -4.11
CA SER A 452 19.30 -42.30 -4.67
C SER A 452 20.60 -41.49 -4.43
N TRP A 453 21.06 -41.52 -3.21
CA TRP A 453 22.49 -41.52 -2.92
C TRP A 453 22.86 -42.97 -2.56
N SER A 454 23.24 -43.74 -3.53
CA SER A 454 23.89 -45.02 -3.37
C SER A 454 24.90 -45.17 -4.50
N SER A 455 26.11 -44.90 -4.19
CA SER A 455 27.36 -45.62 -4.48
C SER A 455 28.55 -44.66 -4.30
#